data_7ded81ab8f5a98d2cdf9ee653e431a03
#
_entry.id   7ded81ab8f5a98d2cdf9ee653e431a03
#
_cell.length_a   1.000
_cell.length_b   1.000
_cell.length_c   1.000
_cell.angle_alpha   90.00
_cell.angle_beta   90.00
_cell.angle_gamma   90.00
#
_symmetry.space_group_name_H-M   'P 1'
#
loop_
_entity.id
_entity.type
_entity.pdbx_description
1 polymer ?
#
loop_
_entity_poly.entity_id
_entity_poly.type
_entity_poly.pdbx_seq_one_letter_code
_entity_poly.pdbx_strand_id
1 'polypeptide(L)'
;YAVASSEESVDSAAKLGAHQVMFADRPWEMRAPVIEHGRDLHRKYHGTEPPCVMLTEFCVCGTDLPTLEEEARQYQGKFVESNFYHYEFLGEHFAAVKGYDSYQQKAAIMRESGVEGAVDGFMQAASWGTPDKILRGLEDRRKLLGDFELNISFRFGGTPFDVSERGLKLFAKEVLPVLQSW
;
A
#
# COMPACT_ATOMS: atom_id res chain seq x y z
N TYR A 1 -15.51 2.14 4.45
CA TYR A 1 -14.20 1.63 3.99
C TYR A 1 -13.92 0.28 4.63
N ALA A 2 -13.39 -0.68 3.84
CA ALA A 2 -13.04 -2.01 4.31
C ALA A 2 -11.69 -2.44 3.75
N VAL A 3 -10.75 -2.84 4.62
CA VAL A 3 -9.49 -3.46 4.18
C VAL A 3 -9.83 -4.84 3.61
N ALA A 4 -9.57 -5.03 2.33
CA ALA A 4 -9.97 -6.24 1.61
C ALA A 4 -8.92 -6.62 0.56
N SER A 5 -8.18 -7.70 0.82
CA SER A 5 -7.10 -8.17 -0.05
C SER A 5 -7.10 -9.69 -0.29
N SER A 6 -7.93 -10.45 0.44
CA SER A 6 -8.22 -11.86 0.18
C SER A 6 -9.58 -12.00 -0.53
N GLU A 7 -9.80 -13.10 -1.22
CA GLU A 7 -11.05 -13.36 -1.94
C GLU A 7 -12.29 -13.19 -1.03
N GLU A 8 -12.27 -13.77 0.16
CA GLU A 8 -13.37 -13.67 1.13
C GLU A 8 -13.61 -12.24 1.63
N SER A 9 -12.53 -11.49 1.91
CA SER A 9 -12.65 -10.10 2.38
C SER A 9 -13.14 -9.17 1.28
N VAL A 10 -12.70 -9.39 0.04
CA VAL A 10 -13.14 -8.63 -1.14
C VAL A 10 -14.62 -8.88 -1.42
N ASP A 11 -15.08 -10.13 -1.38
CA ASP A 11 -16.49 -10.47 -1.53
C ASP A 11 -17.36 -9.82 -0.41
N SER A 12 -16.88 -9.88 0.83
CA SER A 12 -17.58 -9.25 1.96
C SER A 12 -17.66 -7.73 1.84
N ALA A 13 -16.57 -7.08 1.47
CA ALA A 13 -16.54 -5.64 1.25
C ALA A 13 -17.47 -5.22 0.11
N ALA A 14 -17.47 -5.98 -1.01
CA ALA A 14 -18.33 -5.72 -2.15
C ALA A 14 -19.82 -5.90 -1.78
N LYS A 15 -20.19 -6.94 -1.03
CA LYS A 15 -21.57 -7.13 -0.54
C LYS A 15 -22.08 -5.97 0.32
N LEU A 16 -21.19 -5.37 1.10
CA LEU A 16 -21.52 -4.21 1.94
C LEU A 16 -21.54 -2.88 1.17
N GLY A 17 -21.15 -2.87 -0.10
CA GLY A 17 -20.97 -1.63 -0.87
C GLY A 17 -19.86 -0.75 -0.33
N ALA A 18 -18.90 -1.30 0.41
CA ALA A 18 -17.80 -0.56 1.02
C ALA A 18 -16.73 -0.17 0.01
N HIS A 19 -16.08 0.99 0.23
CA HIS A 19 -14.83 1.33 -0.46
C HIS A 19 -13.77 0.32 -0.07
N GLN A 20 -13.18 -0.35 -1.05
CA GLN A 20 -12.07 -1.28 -0.82
C GLN A 20 -10.82 -0.48 -0.44
N VAL A 21 -10.10 -0.92 0.59
CA VAL A 21 -8.82 -0.33 1.02
C VAL A 21 -7.70 -1.31 0.73
N MET A 22 -6.68 -0.86 0.03
CA MET A 22 -5.49 -1.65 -0.33
C MET A 22 -4.22 -1.00 0.20
N PHE A 23 -3.31 -1.83 0.72
CA PHE A 23 -1.99 -1.37 1.17
C PHE A 23 -0.94 -1.51 0.07
N ALA A 24 -0.01 -0.55 0.03
CA ALA A 24 1.17 -0.54 -0.84
C ALA A 24 2.27 -1.45 -0.26
N ASP A 25 2.02 -2.76 -0.19
CA ASP A 25 2.92 -3.78 0.35
C ASP A 25 3.58 -4.65 -0.73
N ARG A 26 3.20 -4.46 -1.99
CA ARG A 26 3.72 -5.16 -3.17
C ARG A 26 3.39 -4.40 -4.45
N PRO A 27 4.03 -4.72 -5.60
CA PRO A 27 3.76 -4.06 -6.87
C PRO A 27 2.27 -3.99 -7.22
N TRP A 28 1.85 -2.86 -7.75
CA TRP A 28 0.43 -2.59 -8.05
C TRP A 28 -0.12 -3.49 -9.16
N GLU A 29 0.72 -4.00 -10.05
CA GLU A 29 0.37 -4.99 -11.06
C GLU A 29 -0.16 -6.28 -10.43
N MET A 30 0.34 -6.64 -9.26
CA MET A 30 -0.15 -7.78 -8.49
C MET A 30 -1.46 -7.47 -7.74
N ARG A 31 -1.75 -6.19 -7.48
CA ARG A 31 -2.97 -5.73 -6.81
C ARG A 31 -4.12 -5.46 -7.76
N ALA A 32 -3.83 -5.07 -9.00
CA ALA A 32 -4.82 -4.73 -10.00
C ALA A 32 -5.91 -5.81 -10.20
N PRO A 33 -5.59 -7.11 -10.33
CA PRO A 33 -6.61 -8.16 -10.46
C PRO A 33 -7.55 -8.26 -9.25
N VAL A 34 -7.05 -8.05 -8.04
CA VAL A 34 -7.83 -8.10 -6.80
C VAL A 34 -8.80 -6.92 -6.72
N ILE A 35 -8.34 -5.74 -7.14
CA ILE A 35 -9.16 -4.52 -7.19
C ILE A 35 -10.27 -4.69 -8.23
N GLU A 36 -9.94 -5.18 -9.43
CA GLU A 36 -10.94 -5.38 -10.49
C GLU A 36 -11.96 -6.46 -10.12
N HIS A 37 -11.54 -7.54 -9.48
CA HIS A 37 -12.47 -8.53 -8.94
C HIS A 37 -13.46 -7.92 -7.94
N GLY A 38 -13.00 -7.04 -7.05
CA GLY A 38 -13.85 -6.30 -6.12
C GLY A 38 -14.88 -5.41 -6.83
N ARG A 39 -14.46 -4.73 -7.89
CA ARG A 39 -15.32 -3.91 -8.75
C ARG A 39 -16.41 -4.75 -9.42
N ASP A 40 -16.05 -5.91 -9.97
CA ASP A 40 -17.00 -6.81 -10.62
C ASP A 40 -18.02 -7.37 -9.63
N LEU A 41 -17.58 -7.74 -8.44
CA LEU A 41 -18.48 -8.17 -7.37
C LEU A 41 -19.42 -7.05 -6.92
N HIS A 42 -18.92 -5.82 -6.80
CA HIS A 42 -19.79 -4.67 -6.48
C HIS A 42 -20.88 -4.47 -7.55
N ARG A 43 -20.50 -4.45 -8.84
CA ARG A 43 -21.47 -4.37 -9.95
C ARG A 43 -22.50 -5.49 -9.90
N LYS A 44 -22.05 -6.71 -9.60
CA LYS A 44 -22.92 -7.89 -9.46
C LYS A 44 -23.94 -7.76 -8.32
N TYR A 45 -23.51 -7.25 -7.15
CA TYR A 45 -24.39 -7.16 -5.99
C TYR A 45 -25.30 -5.94 -5.99
N HIS A 46 -24.85 -4.81 -6.52
CA HIS A 46 -25.57 -3.53 -6.42
C HIS A 46 -26.10 -3.00 -7.75
N GLY A 47 -25.60 -3.50 -8.88
CA GLY A 47 -26.01 -3.00 -10.21
C GLY A 47 -25.54 -1.56 -10.50
N THR A 48 -24.59 -1.04 -9.72
CA THR A 48 -24.04 0.32 -9.85
C THR A 48 -22.51 0.26 -10.01
N GLU A 49 -21.94 1.38 -10.46
CA GLU A 49 -20.49 1.51 -10.48
C GLU A 49 -19.91 1.46 -9.06
N PRO A 50 -18.77 0.78 -8.87
CA PRO A 50 -18.13 0.67 -7.58
C PRO A 50 -17.56 2.03 -7.13
N PRO A 51 -17.51 2.28 -5.81
CA PRO A 51 -16.78 3.42 -5.30
C PRO A 51 -15.28 3.29 -5.59
N CYS A 52 -14.56 4.42 -5.60
CA CYS A 52 -13.10 4.41 -5.78
C CYS A 52 -12.42 3.53 -4.72
N VAL A 53 -11.42 2.78 -5.14
CA VAL A 53 -10.53 2.08 -4.20
C VAL A 53 -9.68 3.11 -3.45
N MET A 54 -9.48 2.91 -2.16
CA MET A 54 -8.53 3.70 -1.38
C MET A 54 -7.19 2.97 -1.31
N LEU A 55 -6.14 3.64 -1.78
CA LEU A 55 -4.77 3.16 -1.67
C LEU A 55 -4.12 3.77 -0.44
N THR A 56 -3.65 2.92 0.48
CA THR A 56 -2.98 3.35 1.71
C THR A 56 -1.50 3.06 1.62
N GLU A 57 -0.68 4.08 1.79
CA GLU A 57 0.76 3.96 1.64
C GLU A 57 1.57 4.87 2.56
N PHE A 58 2.86 4.60 2.62
CA PHE A 58 3.86 5.41 3.29
C PHE A 58 4.60 6.27 2.29
N CYS A 59 4.99 7.49 2.70
CA CYS A 59 5.70 8.41 1.82
C CYS A 59 6.97 8.97 2.47
N VAL A 60 8.05 8.94 1.71
CA VAL A 60 9.26 9.71 2.00
C VAL A 60 9.48 10.68 0.84
N CYS A 61 9.28 11.98 1.09
CA CYS A 61 9.34 13.03 0.06
C CYS A 61 10.44 14.04 0.39
N GLY A 62 11.26 14.38 -0.60
CA GLY A 62 12.37 15.33 -0.44
C GLY A 62 12.98 15.74 -1.77
N THR A 63 14.21 16.25 -1.76
CA THR A 63 14.87 16.82 -2.95
C THR A 63 16.12 16.06 -3.40
N ASP A 64 16.73 15.25 -2.52
CA ASP A 64 17.96 14.51 -2.82
C ASP A 64 17.67 13.01 -2.97
N LEU A 65 17.56 12.53 -4.20
CA LEU A 65 17.07 11.19 -4.52
C LEU A 65 17.90 10.05 -3.87
N PRO A 66 19.25 10.07 -3.87
CA PRO A 66 20.01 9.02 -3.20
C PRO A 66 19.74 8.92 -1.71
N THR A 67 19.72 10.05 -1.00
CA THR A 67 19.38 10.09 0.44
C THR A 67 17.95 9.62 0.69
N LEU A 68 16.99 9.97 -0.18
CA LEU A 68 15.60 9.55 -0.05
C LEU A 68 15.40 8.06 -0.27
N GLU A 69 16.18 7.42 -1.12
CA GLU A 69 16.15 5.98 -1.31
C GLU A 69 16.64 5.25 -0.04
N GLU A 70 17.73 5.73 0.55
CA GLU A 70 18.28 5.20 1.80
C GLU A 70 17.29 5.39 2.97
N GLU A 71 16.76 6.61 3.14
CA GLU A 71 15.75 6.92 4.16
C GLU A 71 14.49 6.05 4.00
N ALA A 72 13.95 5.94 2.77
CA ALA A 72 12.76 5.14 2.48
C ALA A 72 13.01 3.66 2.82
N ARG A 73 14.13 3.10 2.38
CA ARG A 73 14.50 1.71 2.67
C ARG A 73 14.68 1.47 4.18
N GLN A 74 15.33 2.39 4.87
CA GLN A 74 15.51 2.31 6.33
C GLN A 74 14.17 2.29 7.08
N TYR A 75 13.25 3.22 6.76
CA TYR A 75 11.98 3.32 7.48
C TYR A 75 11.01 2.21 7.07
N GLN A 76 10.99 1.80 5.81
CA GLN A 76 10.25 0.62 5.37
C GLN A 76 10.77 -0.65 6.08
N GLY A 77 12.08 -0.81 6.18
CA GLY A 77 12.70 -1.92 6.90
C GLY A 77 12.23 -2.02 8.35
N LYS A 78 12.30 -0.91 9.10
CA LYS A 78 11.81 -0.85 10.49
C LYS A 78 10.31 -1.15 10.61
N PHE A 79 9.51 -0.69 9.65
CA PHE A 79 8.09 -1.00 9.61
C PHE A 79 7.85 -2.50 9.35
N VAL A 80 8.55 -3.07 8.38
CA VAL A 80 8.49 -4.50 8.05
C VAL A 80 8.91 -5.35 9.25
N GLU A 81 10.04 -5.04 9.89
CA GLU A 81 10.49 -5.71 11.11
C GLU A 81 9.44 -5.67 12.22
N SER A 82 8.82 -4.49 12.46
CA SER A 82 7.74 -4.34 13.43
C SER A 82 6.56 -5.25 13.11
N ASN A 83 6.18 -5.39 11.84
CA ASN A 83 5.13 -6.29 11.42
C ASN A 83 5.50 -7.76 11.62
N PHE A 84 6.74 -8.15 11.36
CA PHE A 84 7.23 -9.50 11.61
C PHE A 84 7.04 -9.90 13.09
N TYR A 85 7.41 -9.00 14.01
CA TYR A 85 7.25 -9.22 15.44
C TYR A 85 5.78 -9.19 15.87
N HIS A 86 5.02 -8.21 15.38
CA HIS A 86 3.63 -8.02 15.79
C HIS A 86 2.73 -9.18 15.37
N TYR A 87 2.89 -9.67 14.15
CA TYR A 87 2.09 -10.77 13.59
C TYR A 87 2.74 -12.14 13.77
N GLU A 88 3.93 -12.21 14.38
CA GLU A 88 4.69 -13.45 14.54
C GLU A 88 4.79 -14.26 13.25
N PHE A 89 5.05 -13.61 12.10
CA PHE A 89 5.07 -14.25 10.78
C PHE A 89 6.05 -15.42 10.65
N LEU A 90 7.04 -15.52 11.55
CA LEU A 90 7.95 -16.66 11.61
C LEU A 90 7.35 -17.86 12.35
N GLY A 91 6.23 -17.69 13.05
CA GLY A 91 5.51 -18.75 13.75
C GLY A 91 4.60 -19.58 12.83
N GLU A 92 4.12 -20.70 13.35
CA GLU A 92 3.22 -21.62 12.61
C GLU A 92 1.73 -21.44 12.99
N HIS A 93 1.40 -20.43 13.81
CA HIS A 93 0.06 -20.26 14.36
C HIS A 93 -1.02 -19.96 13.30
N PHE A 94 -0.64 -19.40 12.14
CA PHE A 94 -1.57 -19.21 11.03
C PHE A 94 -2.01 -20.51 10.35
N ALA A 95 -1.22 -21.60 10.49
CA ALA A 95 -1.47 -22.88 9.82
C ALA A 95 -2.78 -23.58 10.26
N ALA A 96 -3.29 -23.22 11.43
CA ALA A 96 -4.49 -23.86 12.03
C ALA A 96 -5.74 -22.97 12.00
N VAL A 97 -5.68 -21.75 11.46
CA VAL A 97 -6.78 -20.78 11.52
C VAL A 97 -7.47 -20.64 10.17
N LYS A 98 -8.74 -21.03 10.10
CA LYS A 98 -9.57 -20.89 8.89
C LYS A 98 -9.70 -19.42 8.47
N GLY A 99 -9.50 -19.14 7.18
CA GLY A 99 -9.56 -17.79 6.62
C GLY A 99 -8.23 -17.02 6.67
N TYR A 100 -7.14 -17.64 7.20
CA TYR A 100 -5.80 -17.06 7.24
C TYR A 100 -4.86 -17.61 6.16
N ASP A 101 -5.39 -18.27 5.12
CA ASP A 101 -4.58 -18.84 4.03
C ASP A 101 -3.69 -17.80 3.34
N SER A 102 -4.19 -16.56 3.19
CA SER A 102 -3.41 -15.46 2.64
C SER A 102 -2.26 -15.02 3.57
N TYR A 103 -2.43 -15.15 4.88
CA TYR A 103 -1.38 -14.88 5.87
C TYR A 103 -0.33 -16.01 5.90
N GLN A 104 -0.76 -17.26 5.71
CA GLN A 104 0.16 -18.40 5.56
C GLN A 104 1.05 -18.25 4.33
N GLN A 105 0.46 -17.85 3.20
CA GLN A 105 1.22 -17.58 1.97
C GLN A 105 2.19 -16.41 2.16
N LYS A 106 1.76 -15.32 2.81
CA LYS A 106 2.63 -14.20 3.17
C LYS A 106 3.77 -14.65 4.07
N ALA A 107 3.47 -15.43 5.12
CA ALA A 107 4.48 -15.96 6.04
C ALA A 107 5.48 -16.89 5.33
N ALA A 108 5.02 -17.70 4.36
CA ALA A 108 5.90 -18.55 3.56
C ALA A 108 6.83 -17.73 2.66
N ILE A 109 6.28 -16.74 1.93
CA ILE A 109 7.07 -15.82 1.10
C ILE A 109 8.08 -15.05 1.95
N MET A 110 7.66 -14.53 3.11
CA MET A 110 8.53 -13.81 4.02
C MET A 110 9.64 -14.67 4.63
N ARG A 111 9.37 -15.95 4.90
CA ARG A 111 10.41 -16.91 5.32
C ARG A 111 11.42 -17.20 4.22
N GLU A 112 10.98 -17.23 2.97
CA GLU A 112 11.83 -17.49 1.81
C GLU A 112 12.63 -16.25 1.38
N SER A 113 11.98 -15.09 1.27
CA SER A 113 12.60 -13.84 0.81
C SER A 113 13.23 -13.00 1.93
N GLY A 114 12.91 -13.30 3.19
CA GLY A 114 13.37 -12.53 4.35
C GLY A 114 12.79 -11.13 4.43
N VAL A 115 13.32 -10.35 5.39
CA VAL A 115 12.93 -8.93 5.58
C VAL A 115 13.24 -8.10 4.33
N GLU A 116 14.37 -8.36 3.67
CA GLU A 116 14.80 -7.61 2.48
C GLU A 116 13.81 -7.74 1.32
N GLY A 117 13.32 -8.94 1.03
CA GLY A 117 12.33 -9.15 -0.03
C GLY A 117 10.99 -8.44 0.25
N ALA A 118 10.58 -8.38 1.52
CA ALA A 118 9.40 -7.63 1.91
C ALA A 118 9.63 -6.10 1.77
N VAL A 119 10.81 -5.61 2.17
CA VAL A 119 11.20 -4.20 1.98
C VAL A 119 11.20 -3.83 0.49
N ASP A 120 11.72 -4.69 -0.38
CA ASP A 120 11.71 -4.45 -1.82
C ASP A 120 10.28 -4.34 -2.37
N GLY A 121 9.36 -5.16 -1.89
CA GLY A 121 7.94 -5.05 -2.25
C GLY A 121 7.32 -3.71 -1.86
N PHE A 122 7.60 -3.21 -0.66
CA PHE A 122 7.17 -1.89 -0.22
C PHE A 122 7.84 -0.77 -1.03
N MET A 123 9.14 -0.87 -1.31
CA MET A 123 9.89 0.13 -2.09
C MET A 123 9.36 0.27 -3.52
N GLN A 124 8.85 -0.82 -4.11
CA GLN A 124 8.24 -0.81 -5.44
C GLN A 124 6.83 -0.22 -5.45
N ALA A 125 6.09 -0.39 -4.37
CA ALA A 125 4.68 0.01 -4.29
C ALA A 125 4.46 1.40 -3.71
N ALA A 126 5.25 1.81 -2.71
CA ALA A 126 5.07 3.06 -1.97
C ALA A 126 5.62 4.28 -2.72
N SER A 127 5.05 5.44 -2.41
CA SER A 127 5.51 6.72 -2.96
C SER A 127 6.74 7.23 -2.20
N TRP A 128 7.90 7.25 -2.83
CA TRP A 128 9.11 7.83 -2.26
C TRP A 128 9.97 8.52 -3.31
N GLY A 129 10.68 9.56 -2.90
CA GLY A 129 11.61 10.28 -3.74
C GLY A 129 11.27 11.77 -3.87
N THR A 130 11.68 12.36 -5.01
CA THR A 130 11.35 13.74 -5.34
C THR A 130 9.88 13.88 -5.75
N PRO A 131 9.28 15.09 -5.65
CA PRO A 131 7.93 15.34 -6.15
C PRO A 131 7.67 14.80 -7.55
N ASP A 132 8.59 15.03 -8.49
CA ASP A 132 8.47 14.54 -9.88
C ASP A 132 8.45 13.01 -9.97
N LYS A 133 9.27 12.32 -9.18
CA LYS A 133 9.27 10.85 -9.14
C LYS A 133 7.96 10.33 -8.57
N ILE A 134 7.46 10.93 -7.51
CA ILE A 134 6.19 10.57 -6.87
C ILE A 134 5.02 10.78 -7.83
N LEU A 135 4.96 11.94 -8.50
CA LEU A 135 3.91 12.24 -9.48
C LEU A 135 3.88 11.23 -10.62
N ARG A 136 5.04 10.91 -11.20
CA ARG A 136 5.13 9.89 -12.27
C ARG A 136 4.62 8.53 -11.79
N GLY A 137 5.02 8.10 -10.59
CA GLY A 137 4.57 6.83 -10.02
C GLY A 137 3.05 6.79 -9.78
N LEU A 138 2.47 7.90 -9.30
CA LEU A 138 1.02 8.03 -9.09
C LEU A 138 0.25 8.08 -10.43
N GLU A 139 0.79 8.74 -11.44
CA GLU A 139 0.22 8.78 -12.78
C GLU A 139 0.20 7.39 -13.44
N ASP A 140 1.31 6.64 -13.35
CA ASP A 140 1.39 5.27 -13.87
C ASP A 140 0.43 4.33 -13.13
N ARG A 141 0.29 4.52 -11.82
CA ARG A 141 -0.70 3.82 -11.01
C ARG A 141 -2.13 4.12 -11.44
N ARG A 142 -2.43 5.39 -11.73
CA ARG A 142 -3.75 5.82 -12.25
C ARG A 142 -4.05 5.19 -13.61
N LYS A 143 -3.05 5.09 -14.50
CA LYS A 143 -3.20 4.39 -15.79
C LYS A 143 -3.51 2.92 -15.60
N LEU A 144 -2.93 2.28 -14.57
CA LEU A 144 -3.11 0.85 -14.29
C LEU A 144 -4.46 0.55 -13.60
N LEU A 145 -4.83 1.36 -12.60
CA LEU A 145 -5.95 1.07 -11.68
C LEU A 145 -7.21 1.91 -11.96
N GLY A 146 -7.13 2.93 -12.82
CA GLY A 146 -8.15 3.98 -12.90
C GLY A 146 -8.05 4.95 -11.73
N ASP A 147 -9.10 5.72 -11.50
CA ASP A 147 -9.15 6.68 -10.38
C ASP A 147 -9.16 5.95 -9.03
N PHE A 148 -8.49 6.55 -8.05
CA PHE A 148 -8.38 6.03 -6.68
C PHE A 148 -8.33 7.17 -5.66
N GLU A 149 -8.70 6.86 -4.43
CA GLU A 149 -8.43 7.72 -3.28
C GLU A 149 -7.03 7.41 -2.73
N LEU A 150 -6.29 8.43 -2.30
CA LEU A 150 -4.95 8.28 -1.75
C LEU A 150 -4.93 8.63 -0.27
N ASN A 151 -4.69 7.63 0.58
CA ASN A 151 -4.41 7.81 2.01
C ASN A 151 -2.91 7.63 2.25
N ILE A 152 -2.23 8.69 2.67
CA ILE A 152 -0.76 8.70 2.74
C ILE A 152 -0.26 9.07 4.13
N SER A 153 0.69 8.30 4.65
CA SER A 153 1.34 8.54 5.93
C SER A 153 2.81 8.90 5.75
N PHE A 154 3.22 10.02 6.35
CA PHE A 154 4.62 10.48 6.34
C PHE A 154 5.40 10.07 7.58
N ARG A 155 4.73 9.53 8.61
CA ARG A 155 5.37 9.10 9.85
C ARG A 155 5.11 7.63 10.11
N PHE A 156 6.11 6.81 9.86
CA PHE A 156 6.07 5.35 10.00
C PHE A 156 7.48 4.82 10.28
N GLY A 157 7.63 3.59 10.75
CA GLY A 157 8.93 2.94 10.89
C GLY A 157 9.95 3.72 11.71
N GLY A 158 9.51 4.51 12.69
CA GLY A 158 10.38 5.33 13.50
C GLY A 158 10.93 6.58 12.81
N THR A 159 10.31 7.02 11.69
CA THR A 159 10.68 8.28 11.01
C THR A 159 10.71 9.46 12.01
N PRO A 160 11.81 10.23 12.09
CA PRO A 160 11.89 11.43 12.89
C PRO A 160 10.82 12.47 12.49
N PHE A 161 10.38 13.26 13.46
CA PHE A 161 9.30 14.23 13.23
C PHE A 161 9.66 15.28 12.17
N ASP A 162 10.87 15.81 12.23
CA ASP A 162 11.38 16.81 11.28
C ASP A 162 11.48 16.28 9.85
N VAL A 163 11.86 15.01 9.67
CA VAL A 163 11.87 14.33 8.36
C VAL A 163 10.45 14.20 7.83
N SER A 164 9.51 13.74 8.67
CA SER A 164 8.10 13.60 8.30
C SER A 164 7.47 14.94 7.96
N GLU A 165 7.71 15.97 8.78
CA GLU A 165 7.18 17.33 8.57
C GLU A 165 7.70 17.96 7.28
N ARG A 166 9.00 17.81 7.00
CA ARG A 166 9.63 18.29 5.75
C ARG A 166 9.00 17.62 4.55
N GLY A 167 8.87 16.30 4.59
CA GLY A 167 8.27 15.52 3.50
C GLY A 167 6.82 15.87 3.26
N LEU A 168 6.01 15.97 4.31
CA LEU A 168 4.61 16.38 4.25
C LEU A 168 4.44 17.79 3.63
N LYS A 169 5.22 18.76 4.10
CA LYS A 169 5.16 20.14 3.58
C LYS A 169 5.52 20.22 2.11
N LEU A 170 6.57 19.48 1.69
CA LEU A 170 6.98 19.44 0.28
C LEU A 170 5.94 18.77 -0.59
N PHE A 171 5.39 17.63 -0.16
CA PHE A 171 4.30 16.94 -0.87
C PHE A 171 3.06 17.83 -1.00
N ALA A 172 2.64 18.48 0.08
CA ALA A 172 1.48 19.37 0.06
C ALA A 172 1.67 20.57 -0.88
N LYS A 173 2.91 21.05 -1.04
CA LYS A 173 3.22 22.19 -1.91
C LYS A 173 3.35 21.79 -3.38
N GLU A 174 4.02 20.68 -3.68
CA GLU A 174 4.47 20.35 -5.04
C GLU A 174 3.66 19.20 -5.68
N VAL A 175 3.13 18.27 -4.87
CA VAL A 175 2.43 17.07 -5.37
C VAL A 175 0.92 17.23 -5.27
N LEU A 176 0.40 17.61 -4.11
CA LEU A 176 -1.04 17.66 -3.84
C LEU A 176 -1.82 18.54 -4.85
N PRO A 177 -1.37 19.75 -5.23
CA PRO A 177 -2.10 20.58 -6.20
C PRO A 177 -2.23 19.92 -7.58
N VAL A 178 -1.23 19.13 -7.99
CA VAL A 178 -1.28 18.39 -9.26
C VAL A 178 -2.31 17.26 -9.17
N LEU A 179 -2.32 16.50 -8.07
CA LEU A 179 -3.29 15.42 -7.86
C LEU A 179 -4.74 15.94 -7.83
N GLN A 180 -4.95 17.11 -7.26
CA GLN A 180 -6.28 17.76 -7.21
C GLN A 180 -6.77 18.27 -8.58
N SER A 181 -5.89 18.34 -9.57
CA SER A 181 -6.23 18.76 -10.94
C SER A 181 -6.55 17.59 -11.88
N TRP A 182 -6.43 16.37 -11.41
CA TRP A 182 -6.64 15.15 -12.20
C TRP A 182 -8.10 14.80 -12.49
#